data_fdd419f299a19c47d695b08faaed149f
#
_entry.id   fdd419f299a19c47d695b08faaed149f
#
_cell.length_a   1.000
_cell.length_b   1.000
_cell.length_c   1.000
_cell.angle_alpha   90.00
_cell.angle_beta   90.00
_cell.angle_gamma   90.00
#
_symmetry.space_group_name_H-M   'P 1'
#
loop_
_entity.id
_entity.type
_entity.pdbx_description
1 polymer ?
#
loop_
_entity_poly.entity_id
_entity_poly.type
_entity_poly.pdbx_seq_one_letter_code
_entity_poly.pdbx_strand_id
1 'polypeptide(L)'
;MRKNFMMKWKNKKIDQHVNLVSLFWDTVGDNMDQWRGVRIGNLSATEVRRDYIHTHVIILQALGMAGKDLMSQFPNNWKTKIKNLKKINWLKNNPEWHQRVIVNGRVVKNSNSIILAANLIKKALGARLSVKEKALESKM
;
A
#
# COMPACT_ATOMS: atom_id res chain seq x y z
N MET A 1 1.24 40.79 11.56
CA MET A 1 2.48 40.09 11.13
C MET A 1 2.55 38.63 11.61
N ARG A 2 2.31 38.33 12.89
CA ARG A 2 2.37 36.95 13.40
C ARG A 2 1.36 36.00 12.74
N LYS A 3 0.13 36.44 12.48
CA LYS A 3 -0.92 35.61 11.84
C LYS A 3 -0.52 35.18 10.41
N ASN A 4 0.05 36.10 9.62
CA ASN A 4 0.47 35.80 8.24
C ASN A 4 1.64 34.80 8.20
N PHE A 5 2.58 34.92 9.14
CA PHE A 5 3.71 34.01 9.27
C PHE A 5 3.23 32.57 9.58
N MET A 6 2.33 32.45 10.57
CA MET A 6 1.79 31.15 10.97
C MET A 6 0.96 30.49 9.87
N MET A 7 0.18 31.26 9.12
CA MET A 7 -0.59 30.73 7.98
C MET A 7 0.32 30.25 6.86
N LYS A 8 1.36 31.01 6.50
CA LYS A 8 2.35 30.60 5.50
C LYS A 8 3.06 29.32 5.90
N TRP A 9 3.41 29.18 7.18
CA TRP A 9 4.07 27.98 7.69
C TRP A 9 3.16 26.75 7.65
N LYS A 10 1.88 26.90 8.06
CA LYS A 10 0.89 25.83 7.96
C LYS A 10 0.66 25.40 6.51
N ASN A 11 0.51 26.35 5.59
CA ASN A 11 0.33 26.07 4.16
C ASN A 11 1.53 25.33 3.59
N LYS A 12 2.75 25.72 3.95
CA LYS A 12 3.97 25.03 3.53
C LYS A 12 4.01 23.59 4.01
N LYS A 13 3.63 23.31 5.26
CA LYS A 13 3.56 21.94 5.78
C LYS A 13 2.51 21.09 5.07
N ILE A 14 1.33 21.64 4.81
CA ILE A 14 0.26 20.96 4.07
C ILE A 14 0.75 20.62 2.67
N ASP A 15 1.36 21.58 1.97
CA ASP A 15 1.89 21.38 0.62
C ASP A 15 2.98 20.29 0.60
N GLN A 16 3.90 20.28 1.56
CA GLN A 16 4.93 19.24 1.68
C GLN A 16 4.32 17.88 1.93
N HIS A 17 3.30 17.79 2.77
CA HIS A 17 2.61 16.55 3.07
C HIS A 17 1.85 16.02 1.85
N VAL A 18 1.11 16.88 1.15
CA VAL A 18 0.40 16.53 -0.09
C VAL A 18 1.39 16.05 -1.15
N ASN A 19 2.52 16.73 -1.30
CA ASN A 19 3.55 16.35 -2.26
C ASN A 19 4.16 14.98 -1.93
N LEU A 20 4.37 14.68 -0.66
CA LEU A 20 4.89 13.38 -0.23
C LEU A 20 3.89 12.25 -0.51
N VAL A 21 2.61 12.47 -0.22
CA VAL A 21 1.53 11.52 -0.50
C VAL A 21 1.41 11.26 -2.00
N SER A 22 1.43 12.32 -2.81
CA SER A 22 1.40 12.20 -4.27
C SER A 22 2.59 11.42 -4.79
N LEU A 23 3.79 11.73 -4.30
CA LEU A 23 5.01 11.02 -4.67
C LEU A 23 4.95 9.54 -4.29
N PHE A 24 4.41 9.23 -3.11
CA PHE A 24 4.23 7.85 -2.68
C PHE A 24 3.35 7.07 -3.66
N TRP A 25 2.15 7.59 -3.98
CA TRP A 25 1.22 6.90 -4.88
C TRP A 25 1.71 6.82 -6.32
N ASP A 26 2.42 7.85 -6.80
CA ASP A 26 3.08 7.80 -8.11
C ASP A 26 4.14 6.70 -8.15
N THR A 27 4.93 6.59 -7.09
CA THR A 27 5.98 5.58 -6.98
C THR A 27 5.37 4.17 -6.89
N VAL A 28 4.28 4.00 -6.14
CA VAL A 28 3.53 2.75 -6.11
C VAL A 28 3.04 2.38 -7.51
N GLY A 29 2.39 3.32 -8.20
CA GLY A 29 1.86 3.11 -9.54
C GLY A 29 2.94 2.70 -10.55
N ASP A 30 4.13 3.28 -10.44
CA ASP A 30 5.26 2.94 -11.32
C ASP A 30 5.77 1.50 -11.10
N ASN A 31 5.43 0.88 -9.98
CA ASN A 31 5.84 -0.47 -9.62
C ASN A 31 4.67 -1.47 -9.60
N MET A 32 3.53 -1.09 -10.18
CA MET A 32 2.34 -1.93 -10.35
C MET A 32 2.09 -2.14 -11.84
N ASP A 33 2.56 -3.26 -12.38
CA ASP A 33 2.50 -3.52 -13.83
C ASP A 33 1.07 -3.51 -14.36
N GLN A 34 0.11 -4.07 -13.61
CA GLN A 34 -1.29 -4.11 -14.02
C GLN A 34 -1.94 -2.71 -14.01
N TRP A 35 -1.58 -1.85 -13.05
CA TRP A 35 -2.06 -0.47 -13.02
C TRP A 35 -1.53 0.31 -14.23
N ARG A 36 -0.27 0.12 -14.57
CA ARG A 36 0.33 0.72 -15.77
C ARG A 36 -0.36 0.23 -17.03
N GLY A 37 -0.64 -1.08 -17.11
CA GLY A 37 -1.34 -1.68 -18.23
C GLY A 37 -2.72 -1.07 -18.45
N VAL A 38 -3.48 -0.80 -17.38
CA VAL A 38 -4.77 -0.11 -17.46
C VAL A 38 -4.60 1.33 -17.94
N ARG A 39 -3.62 2.04 -17.38
CA ARG A 39 -3.37 3.45 -17.70
C ARG A 39 -3.02 3.65 -19.19
N ILE A 40 -2.22 2.75 -19.75
CA ILE A 40 -1.81 2.84 -21.16
C ILE A 40 -2.76 2.11 -22.14
N GLY A 41 -3.83 1.50 -21.63
CA GLY A 41 -4.86 0.87 -22.45
C GLY A 41 -4.59 -0.58 -22.88
N ASN A 42 -3.55 -1.23 -22.34
CA ASN A 42 -3.23 -2.64 -22.65
C ASN A 42 -4.08 -3.64 -21.87
N LEU A 43 -4.63 -3.23 -20.73
CA LEU A 43 -5.48 -4.06 -19.88
C LEU A 43 -6.74 -3.29 -19.56
N SER A 44 -7.89 -3.98 -19.43
CA SER A 44 -9.10 -3.35 -18.93
C SER A 44 -9.12 -3.35 -17.41
N ALA A 45 -9.69 -2.30 -16.81
CA ALA A 45 -9.88 -2.21 -15.36
C ALA A 45 -10.73 -3.37 -14.83
N THR A 46 -11.75 -3.80 -15.60
CA THR A 46 -12.63 -4.91 -15.25
C THR A 46 -11.85 -6.23 -15.14
N GLU A 47 -10.97 -6.51 -16.09
CA GLU A 47 -10.12 -7.71 -16.06
C GLU A 47 -9.18 -7.71 -14.86
N VAL A 48 -8.52 -6.58 -14.58
CA VAL A 48 -7.62 -6.46 -13.46
C VAL A 48 -8.36 -6.65 -12.14
N ARG A 49 -9.55 -6.05 -12.00
CA ARG A 49 -10.37 -6.19 -10.79
C ARG A 49 -10.86 -7.63 -10.59
N ARG A 50 -11.16 -8.33 -11.68
CA ARG A 50 -11.61 -9.72 -11.63
C ARG A 50 -10.52 -10.67 -11.14
N ASP A 51 -9.31 -10.53 -11.66
CA ASP A 51 -8.24 -11.51 -11.51
C ASP A 51 -7.21 -11.15 -10.43
N TYR A 52 -7.10 -9.86 -10.08
CA TYR A 52 -6.09 -9.33 -9.16
C TYR A 52 -6.72 -8.72 -7.93
N ILE A 53 -5.96 -8.70 -6.84
CA ILE A 53 -6.43 -8.19 -5.55
C ILE A 53 -6.13 -6.69 -5.35
N HIS A 54 -5.14 -6.15 -6.03
CA HIS A 54 -4.57 -4.82 -5.72
C HIS A 54 -5.35 -3.63 -6.29
N THR A 55 -6.51 -3.83 -6.85
CA THR A 55 -7.48 -2.76 -7.17
C THR A 55 -8.64 -2.69 -6.17
N HIS A 56 -8.68 -3.59 -5.20
CA HIS A 56 -9.68 -3.57 -4.13
C HIS A 56 -9.29 -2.57 -3.04
N VAL A 57 -10.29 -1.92 -2.48
CA VAL A 57 -10.10 -0.86 -1.47
C VAL A 57 -9.26 -1.35 -0.28
N ILE A 58 -9.48 -2.59 0.16
CA ILE A 58 -8.73 -3.14 1.29
C ILE A 58 -7.22 -3.16 1.03
N ILE A 59 -6.81 -3.45 -0.20
CA ILE A 59 -5.38 -3.44 -0.56
C ILE A 59 -4.85 -2.01 -0.68
N LEU A 60 -5.65 -1.07 -1.19
CA LEU A 60 -5.25 0.34 -1.21
C LEU A 60 -5.03 0.86 0.21
N GLN A 61 -5.90 0.49 1.15
CA GLN A 61 -5.74 0.83 2.57
C GLN A 61 -4.48 0.18 3.16
N ALA A 62 -4.24 -1.09 2.84
CA ALA A 62 -3.05 -1.81 3.30
C ALA A 62 -1.76 -1.21 2.72
N LEU A 63 -1.76 -0.80 1.45
CA LEU A 63 -0.63 -0.10 0.83
C LEU A 63 -0.34 1.22 1.53
N GLY A 64 -1.37 2.00 1.85
CA GLY A 64 -1.21 3.26 2.59
C GLY A 64 -0.62 3.03 3.98
N MET A 65 -1.09 2.02 4.69
CA MET A 65 -0.58 1.64 6.01
C MET A 65 0.87 1.17 5.94
N ALA A 66 1.19 0.28 5.02
CA ALA A 66 2.54 -0.22 4.80
C ALA A 66 3.50 0.90 4.38
N GLY A 67 3.04 1.80 3.52
CA GLY A 67 3.82 2.94 3.04
C GLY A 67 4.17 3.91 4.14
N LYS A 68 3.24 4.20 5.03
CA LYS A 68 3.47 5.07 6.20
C LYS A 68 4.61 4.51 7.05
N ASP A 69 4.58 3.23 7.37
CA ASP A 69 5.60 2.58 8.18
C ASP A 69 6.93 2.48 7.44
N LEU A 70 6.90 2.17 6.15
CA LEU A 70 8.09 2.12 5.32
C LEU A 70 8.82 3.46 5.28
N MET A 71 8.09 4.55 5.03
CA MET A 71 8.68 5.90 4.98
C MET A 71 9.20 6.34 6.34
N SER A 72 8.52 5.94 7.43
CA SER A 72 8.97 6.22 8.79
C SER A 72 10.26 5.48 9.14
N GLN A 73 10.37 4.22 8.75
CA GLN A 73 11.55 3.39 9.03
C GLN A 73 12.72 3.72 8.09
N PHE A 74 12.43 4.08 6.85
CA PHE A 74 13.44 4.31 5.80
C PHE A 74 13.19 5.63 5.07
N PRO A 75 13.35 6.78 5.77
CA PRO A 75 13.01 8.08 5.15
C PRO A 75 13.87 8.43 3.93
N ASN A 76 15.08 7.88 3.83
CA ASN A 76 16.02 8.22 2.75
C ASN A 76 16.06 7.18 1.61
N ASN A 77 15.48 6.01 1.78
CA ASN A 77 15.55 4.96 0.74
C ASN A 77 14.25 4.16 0.54
N TRP A 78 13.12 4.66 1.02
CA TRP A 78 11.83 3.99 0.85
C TRP A 78 11.46 3.81 -0.63
N LYS A 79 11.86 4.73 -1.51
CA LYS A 79 11.60 4.63 -2.96
C LYS A 79 12.27 3.39 -3.56
N THR A 80 13.50 3.10 -3.15
CA THR A 80 14.21 1.91 -3.59
C THR A 80 13.51 0.64 -3.11
N LYS A 81 13.04 0.66 -1.87
CA LYS A 81 12.35 -0.49 -1.27
C LYS A 81 10.97 -0.75 -1.91
N ILE A 82 10.27 0.28 -2.33
CA ILE A 82 8.96 0.15 -3.00
C ILE A 82 9.06 -0.64 -4.31
N LYS A 83 10.22 -0.67 -4.96
CA LYS A 83 10.43 -1.50 -6.16
C LYS A 83 10.14 -2.98 -5.91
N ASN A 84 10.22 -3.43 -4.68
CA ASN A 84 9.90 -4.80 -4.30
C ASN A 84 8.39 -5.14 -4.40
N LEU A 85 7.52 -4.15 -4.62
CA LEU A 85 6.12 -4.43 -4.96
C LEU A 85 6.00 -5.33 -6.19
N LYS A 86 6.96 -5.27 -7.10
CA LYS A 86 7.00 -6.11 -8.30
C LYS A 86 7.18 -7.59 -7.97
N LYS A 87 7.69 -7.92 -6.80
CA LYS A 87 7.89 -9.30 -6.34
C LYS A 87 6.63 -9.93 -5.75
N ILE A 88 5.62 -9.12 -5.44
CA ILE A 88 4.36 -9.60 -4.86
C ILE A 88 3.49 -10.17 -5.97
N ASN A 89 2.98 -11.37 -5.75
CA ASN A 89 1.99 -11.96 -6.64
C ASN A 89 0.60 -11.43 -6.25
N TRP A 90 0.07 -10.53 -7.06
CA TRP A 90 -1.20 -9.84 -6.82
C TRP A 90 -2.42 -10.61 -7.33
N LEU A 91 -2.25 -11.79 -7.89
CA LEU A 91 -3.36 -12.62 -8.34
C LEU A 91 -4.22 -13.06 -7.15
N LYS A 92 -5.54 -13.04 -7.32
CA LYS A 92 -6.48 -13.50 -6.28
C LYS A 92 -6.28 -14.97 -5.91
N ASN A 93 -5.79 -15.79 -6.84
CA ASN A 93 -5.53 -17.20 -6.59
C ASN A 93 -4.21 -17.46 -5.86
N ASN A 94 -3.42 -16.44 -5.57
CA ASN A 94 -2.23 -16.59 -4.74
C ASN A 94 -2.65 -16.99 -3.31
N PRO A 95 -2.19 -18.18 -2.83
CA PRO A 95 -2.60 -18.68 -1.51
C PRO A 95 -2.25 -17.73 -0.35
N GLU A 96 -1.25 -16.87 -0.50
CA GLU A 96 -0.84 -15.91 0.54
C GLU A 96 -1.94 -14.90 0.88
N TRP A 97 -2.87 -14.63 -0.05
CA TRP A 97 -4.01 -13.73 0.20
C TRP A 97 -5.16 -14.42 0.93
N HIS A 98 -5.22 -15.76 0.89
CA HIS A 98 -6.27 -16.52 1.54
C HIS A 98 -6.12 -16.42 3.06
N GLN A 99 -7.22 -16.26 3.77
CA GLN A 99 -7.30 -16.02 5.21
C GLN A 99 -6.76 -14.65 5.66
N ARG A 100 -6.11 -13.90 4.78
CA ARG A 100 -5.76 -12.49 5.04
C ARG A 100 -6.89 -11.57 4.60
N VAL A 101 -7.20 -11.60 3.33
CA VAL A 101 -8.20 -10.73 2.69
C VAL A 101 -9.23 -11.49 1.87
N ILE A 102 -9.01 -12.78 1.60
CA ILE A 102 -9.96 -13.65 0.91
C ILE A 102 -10.38 -14.76 1.86
N VAL A 103 -11.65 -14.76 2.23
CA VAL A 103 -12.24 -15.75 3.12
C VAL A 103 -13.50 -16.30 2.43
N ASN A 104 -13.60 -17.62 2.31
CA ASN A 104 -14.71 -18.28 1.61
C ASN A 104 -14.92 -17.76 0.18
N GLY A 105 -13.80 -17.49 -0.52
CA GLY A 105 -13.82 -17.03 -1.90
C GLY A 105 -14.18 -15.55 -2.08
N ARG A 106 -14.35 -14.79 -1.01
CA ARG A 106 -14.75 -13.38 -1.04
C ARG A 106 -13.68 -12.48 -0.44
N VAL A 107 -13.53 -11.29 -1.02
CA VAL A 107 -12.69 -10.24 -0.43
C VAL A 107 -13.41 -9.66 0.79
N VAL A 108 -12.76 -9.72 1.95
CA VAL A 108 -13.31 -9.23 3.22
C VAL A 108 -12.82 -7.81 3.52
N LYS A 109 -13.58 -7.10 4.37
CA LYS A 109 -13.31 -5.70 4.74
C LYS A 109 -13.38 -5.56 6.26
N ASN A 110 -12.30 -5.94 6.95
CA ASN A 110 -12.21 -5.72 8.41
C ASN A 110 -10.81 -5.26 8.79
N SER A 111 -10.69 -4.73 10.00
CA SER A 111 -9.44 -4.13 10.50
C SER A 111 -8.29 -5.11 10.51
N ASN A 112 -8.53 -6.35 10.95
CA ASN A 112 -7.49 -7.37 11.00
C ASN A 112 -7.00 -7.76 9.59
N SER A 113 -7.92 -7.84 8.64
CA SER A 113 -7.57 -8.15 7.24
C SER A 113 -6.71 -7.06 6.62
N ILE A 114 -6.99 -5.79 6.92
CA ILE A 114 -6.14 -4.67 6.46
C ILE A 114 -4.73 -4.83 7.03
N ILE A 115 -4.59 -5.11 8.33
CA ILE A 115 -3.29 -5.29 8.97
C ILE A 115 -2.55 -6.49 8.38
N LEU A 116 -3.23 -7.61 8.18
CA LEU A 116 -2.64 -8.83 7.61
C LEU A 116 -2.15 -8.59 6.17
N ALA A 117 -2.93 -7.88 5.37
CA ALA A 117 -2.51 -7.49 4.03
C ALA A 117 -1.30 -6.54 4.07
N ALA A 118 -1.34 -5.54 4.95
CA ALA A 118 -0.22 -4.61 5.14
C ALA A 118 1.04 -5.34 5.59
N ASN A 119 0.91 -6.36 6.45
CA ASN A 119 2.04 -7.17 6.91
C ASN A 119 2.73 -7.91 5.75
N LEU A 120 1.95 -8.51 4.86
CA LEU A 120 2.50 -9.17 3.68
C LEU A 120 3.27 -8.17 2.81
N ILE A 121 2.69 -7.00 2.58
CA ILE A 121 3.32 -5.93 1.80
C ILE A 121 4.60 -5.45 2.50
N LYS A 122 4.56 -5.18 3.80
CA LYS A 122 5.73 -4.75 4.57
C LYS A 122 6.87 -5.74 4.50
N LYS A 123 6.58 -7.03 4.64
CA LYS A 123 7.61 -8.08 4.53
C LYS A 123 8.28 -8.05 3.16
N ALA A 124 7.50 -7.91 2.10
CA ALA A 124 8.05 -7.83 0.74
C ALA A 124 8.92 -6.60 0.54
N LEU A 125 8.54 -5.47 1.16
CA LEU A 125 9.28 -4.21 1.06
C LEU A 125 10.47 -4.12 2.02
N GLY A 126 10.60 -5.04 2.96
CA GLY A 126 11.66 -5.02 3.96
C GLY A 126 11.38 -4.12 5.17
N ALA A 127 10.13 -3.73 5.39
CA ALA A 127 9.73 -2.99 6.57
C ALA A 127 9.52 -3.94 7.77
N ARG A 128 9.81 -3.44 8.96
CA ARG A 128 9.63 -4.22 10.19
C ARG A 128 8.17 -4.21 10.63
N LEU A 129 7.73 -5.34 11.18
CA LEU A 129 6.41 -5.46 11.81
C LEU A 129 6.52 -5.11 13.30
N SER A 130 5.48 -4.47 13.84
CA SER A 130 5.36 -4.25 15.28
C SER A 130 5.08 -5.57 16.00
N VAL A 131 5.21 -5.56 17.34
CA VAL A 131 4.89 -6.73 18.17
C VAL A 131 3.43 -7.17 17.96
N LYS A 132 2.51 -6.22 17.90
CA LYS A 132 1.08 -6.48 17.68
C LYS A 132 0.83 -7.10 16.29
N GLU A 133 1.50 -6.59 15.28
CA GLU A 133 1.40 -7.10 13.92
C GLU A 133 1.95 -8.53 13.79
N LYS A 134 3.10 -8.80 14.44
CA LYS A 134 3.66 -10.15 14.50
C LYS A 134 2.73 -11.12 15.23
N ALA A 135 2.10 -10.67 16.32
CA ALA A 135 1.15 -11.50 17.06
C ALA A 135 -0.05 -11.89 16.19
N LEU A 136 -0.55 -10.97 15.37
CA LEU A 136 -1.65 -11.25 14.44
C LEU A 136 -1.23 -12.25 13.35
N GLU A 137 -0.01 -12.13 12.81
CA GLU A 137 0.55 -13.08 11.86
C GLU A 137 0.63 -14.50 12.45
N SER A 138 1.03 -14.62 13.71
CA SER A 138 1.22 -15.92 14.36
C SER A 138 -0.09 -16.69 14.56
N LYS A 139 -1.24 -16.02 14.45
CA LYS A 139 -2.56 -16.65 14.58
C LYS A 139 -3.11 -17.20 13.26
N MET A 140 -2.40 -16.98 12.17
CA MET A 140 -2.81 -17.46 10.85
C MET A 140 -2.55 -18.93 10.64
#